data_db217325329e6ab2040708159bcaed53
#
_entry.id   db217325329e6ab2040708159bcaed53
#
_cell.length_a   1.000
_cell.length_b   1.000
_cell.length_c   1.000
_cell.angle_alpha   90.00
_cell.angle_beta   90.00
_cell.angle_gamma   90.00
#
_symmetry.space_group_name_H-M   'P 1'
#
loop_
_entity.id
_entity.type
_entity.pdbx_description
1 polymer ?
#
loop_
_entity_poly.entity_id
_entity_poly.type
_entity_poly.pdbx_seq_one_letter_code
_entity_poly.pdbx_strand_id
1 'polypeptide(L)'
;MRCPVCDKENSTLLCPDCGFDASRDYEKYPTFGPVEGFKPASALRREKEEARKAADTEQQLLDEIAELKRQLNAEKAEKDRLLKQQDQTTRRSAPTSTAPETPRKKSGWLSRLFGSAQEQPPDPNREPNILRQDQIVIPNKKTYDVLDAARYPVFGSKLQREQIETVTFLNTLRRVPASAWDVSAAGNGSVMAWAVPRGTLYQLYIASAGGINGVESCKDLFAGYRNMSRIDFGDHFYTGCQTDMSRMFYVCNQLTEVDLSGFDTSQVQDMSGMFYAANLTSLDLSGFNTSRVQNMKEMFCYASKLTHLDLSCFDTSNVKDMSGMFAHCSVLRSVSIDGFDTSKVESMKEMFAQCYKLYSLNLRKFRTENVQFMGSMFAFCEDLASLDLSSFNTSKVYDMACMFMGCRSLKTLDLSNFDTSKVRSMNGMFSECRYLEKLNLRSFTISTGCRTYKMFEGCPAEYNWKHLLH
;
A
#
# COMPACT_ATOMS: atom_id res chain seq x y z
N MET A 1 27.63 -1.89 44.12
CA MET A 1 26.53 -2.79 43.64
C MET A 1 26.27 -2.43 42.20
N ARG A 2 26.21 -3.39 41.27
CA ARG A 2 25.85 -3.09 39.89
C ARG A 2 24.33 -3.00 39.73
N CYS A 3 23.87 -1.95 39.07
CA CYS A 3 22.44 -1.78 38.81
C CYS A 3 21.96 -2.80 37.79
N PRO A 4 20.94 -3.62 38.08
CA PRO A 4 20.45 -4.61 37.11
C PRO A 4 19.77 -4.01 35.91
N VAL A 5 19.43 -2.70 35.93
CA VAL A 5 18.72 -2.00 34.86
C VAL A 5 19.64 -1.31 33.87
N CYS A 6 20.72 -0.64 34.36
CA CYS A 6 21.63 0.13 33.50
C CYS A 6 23.08 -0.34 33.53
N ASP A 7 23.40 -1.42 34.29
CA ASP A 7 24.72 -2.06 34.47
C ASP A 7 25.83 -1.15 35.01
N LYS A 8 25.48 0.01 35.58
CA LYS A 8 26.43 0.92 36.20
C LYS A 8 26.70 0.56 37.65
N GLU A 9 27.94 0.76 38.11
CA GLU A 9 28.30 0.58 39.52
C GLU A 9 27.77 1.75 40.33
N ASN A 10 27.01 1.45 41.38
CA ASN A 10 26.43 2.43 42.28
C ASN A 10 26.79 2.11 43.73
N SER A 11 27.04 3.18 44.50
CA SER A 11 27.28 3.10 45.95
C SER A 11 25.98 3.16 46.75
N THR A 12 24.84 3.44 46.14
CA THR A 12 23.55 3.61 46.78
C THR A 12 22.51 2.61 46.25
N LEU A 13 21.47 2.35 47.05
CA LEU A 13 20.36 1.49 46.69
C LEU A 13 19.49 2.07 45.57
N LEU A 14 19.47 3.39 45.42
CA LEU A 14 18.81 4.11 44.34
C LEU A 14 19.83 4.40 43.24
N CYS A 15 19.59 3.90 42.01
CA CYS A 15 20.45 4.20 40.87
C CYS A 15 20.16 5.61 40.35
N PRO A 16 21.14 6.52 40.37
CA PRO A 16 20.94 7.90 39.92
C PRO A 16 20.73 8.01 38.40
N ASP A 17 21.14 7.00 37.62
CA ASP A 17 21.10 7.04 36.17
C ASP A 17 19.76 6.53 35.57
N CYS A 18 19.08 5.59 36.25
CA CYS A 18 17.85 5.01 35.72
C CYS A 18 16.69 4.97 36.75
N GLY A 19 16.93 5.45 37.98
CA GLY A 19 15.91 5.48 39.04
C GLY A 19 15.56 4.12 39.63
N PHE A 20 16.31 3.05 39.33
CA PHE A 20 16.09 1.74 39.97
C PHE A 20 16.40 1.79 41.47
N ASP A 21 15.44 1.40 42.29
CA ASP A 21 15.55 1.38 43.77
C ASP A 21 15.64 -0.07 44.28
N ALA A 22 16.85 -0.49 44.63
CA ALA A 22 17.13 -1.82 45.13
C ALA A 22 16.61 -2.07 46.59
N SER A 23 16.09 -1.02 47.23
CA SER A 23 15.46 -1.14 48.57
C SER A 23 13.99 -1.58 48.50
N ARG A 24 13.38 -1.54 47.30
CA ARG A 24 11.98 -1.92 47.10
C ARG A 24 11.83 -3.42 46.91
N ASP A 25 10.88 -4.00 47.63
CA ASP A 25 10.43 -5.37 47.42
C ASP A 25 9.43 -5.43 46.24
N TYR A 26 9.95 -5.71 45.07
CA TYR A 26 9.14 -5.77 43.83
C TYR A 26 8.20 -6.99 43.78
N GLU A 27 8.42 -8.02 44.59
CA GLU A 27 7.49 -9.14 44.70
C GLU A 27 6.21 -8.74 45.46
N LYS A 28 6.35 -7.80 46.40
CA LYS A 28 5.25 -7.32 47.24
C LYS A 28 4.38 -6.25 46.53
N TYR A 29 4.91 -5.62 45.48
CA TYR A 29 4.24 -4.57 44.72
C TYR A 29 4.24 -4.89 43.19
N PRO A 30 3.36 -5.77 42.71
CA PRO A 30 3.38 -6.31 41.35
C PRO A 30 3.16 -5.27 40.25
N THR A 31 2.75 -4.04 40.57
CA THR A 31 2.63 -2.95 39.60
C THR A 31 3.98 -2.44 39.03
N PHE A 32 5.11 -2.92 39.60
CA PHE A 32 6.47 -2.59 39.18
C PHE A 32 7.36 -3.83 39.05
N GLY A 33 6.78 -5.00 38.87
CA GLY A 33 7.51 -6.25 38.62
C GLY A 33 8.26 -6.18 37.26
N PRO A 34 9.28 -7.06 37.05
CA PRO A 34 9.98 -7.13 35.79
C PRO A 34 8.95 -7.36 34.67
N VAL A 35 8.88 -6.40 33.76
CA VAL A 35 8.06 -6.53 32.54
C VAL A 35 8.63 -7.73 31.78
N GLU A 36 7.82 -8.73 31.46
CA GLU A 36 8.21 -9.82 30.58
C GLU A 36 8.81 -9.20 29.29
N GLY A 37 10.09 -9.52 29.01
CA GLY A 37 10.81 -8.93 27.89
C GLY A 37 11.86 -7.86 28.26
N PHE A 38 12.12 -7.63 29.55
CA PHE A 38 13.18 -6.70 29.98
C PHE A 38 14.56 -7.21 29.56
N LYS A 39 15.26 -6.41 28.72
CA LYS A 39 16.64 -6.67 28.28
C LYS A 39 17.60 -5.72 29.01
N PRO A 40 18.73 -6.22 29.55
CA PRO A 40 19.72 -5.35 30.19
C PRO A 40 20.30 -4.32 29.20
N ALA A 41 20.73 -3.17 29.71
CA ALA A 41 21.23 -2.06 28.90
C ALA A 41 22.40 -2.44 27.98
N SER A 42 23.22 -3.43 28.36
CA SER A 42 24.30 -3.99 27.54
C SER A 42 23.73 -4.75 26.32
N ALA A 43 22.65 -5.50 26.48
CA ALA A 43 21.97 -6.19 25.38
C ALA A 43 21.29 -5.19 24.44
N LEU A 44 20.64 -4.16 24.97
CA LEU A 44 20.05 -3.05 24.20
C LEU A 44 21.10 -2.24 23.41
N ARG A 45 22.32 -2.07 23.96
CA ARG A 45 23.43 -1.43 23.22
C ARG A 45 23.94 -2.31 22.09
N ARG A 46 24.07 -3.63 22.30
CA ARG A 46 24.44 -4.57 21.22
C ARG A 46 23.38 -4.61 20.12
N GLU A 47 22.12 -4.70 20.47
CA GLU A 47 21.01 -4.65 19.50
C GLU A 47 20.99 -3.34 18.71
N LYS A 48 21.24 -2.20 19.37
CA LYS A 48 21.34 -0.91 18.68
C LYS A 48 22.55 -0.84 17.74
N GLU A 49 23.66 -1.44 18.11
CA GLU A 49 24.86 -1.46 17.27
C GLU A 49 24.71 -2.44 16.10
N GLU A 50 24.08 -3.59 16.31
CA GLU A 50 23.71 -4.54 15.25
C GLU A 50 22.66 -3.94 14.31
N ALA A 51 21.63 -3.25 14.83
CA ALA A 51 20.64 -2.54 14.04
C ALA A 51 21.27 -1.41 13.22
N ARG A 52 22.28 -0.70 13.76
CA ARG A 52 23.02 0.33 13.03
C ARG A 52 23.84 -0.28 11.90
N LYS A 53 24.56 -1.39 12.15
CA LYS A 53 25.32 -2.09 11.11
C LYS A 53 24.41 -2.65 10.02
N ALA A 54 23.23 -3.17 10.40
CA ALA A 54 22.23 -3.62 9.46
C ALA A 54 21.67 -2.46 8.60
N ALA A 55 21.44 -1.30 9.19
CA ALA A 55 20.99 -0.10 8.48
C ALA A 55 22.05 0.45 7.52
N ASP A 56 23.34 0.43 7.93
CA ASP A 56 24.43 0.84 7.07
C ASP A 56 24.59 -0.12 5.86
N THR A 57 24.39 -1.44 6.07
CA THR A 57 24.39 -2.45 5.00
C THR A 57 23.19 -2.30 4.08
N GLU A 58 22.00 -2.02 4.64
CA GLU A 58 20.77 -1.77 3.89
C GLU A 58 20.93 -0.53 3.00
N GLN A 59 21.53 0.56 3.53
CA GLN A 59 21.78 1.77 2.75
C GLN A 59 22.76 1.51 1.60
N GLN A 60 23.79 0.71 1.81
CA GLN A 60 24.72 0.32 0.74
C GLN A 60 24.01 -0.47 -0.37
N LEU A 61 23.13 -1.41 0.00
CA LEU A 61 22.32 -2.16 -0.97
C LEU A 61 21.35 -1.25 -1.74
N LEU A 62 20.73 -0.28 -1.07
CA LEU A 62 19.85 0.69 -1.74
C LEU A 62 20.61 1.56 -2.75
N ASP A 63 21.83 1.99 -2.41
CA ASP A 63 22.68 2.75 -3.32
C ASP A 63 23.11 1.90 -4.54
N GLU A 64 23.40 0.61 -4.33
CA GLU A 64 23.74 -0.33 -5.39
C GLU A 64 22.53 -0.60 -6.31
N ILE A 65 21.35 -0.78 -5.75
CA ILE A 65 20.08 -0.90 -6.50
C ILE A 65 19.81 0.37 -7.32
N ALA A 66 20.04 1.54 -6.74
CA ALA A 66 19.86 2.81 -7.45
C ALA A 66 20.82 2.94 -8.65
N GLU A 67 22.05 2.44 -8.50
CA GLU A 67 23.03 2.43 -9.58
C GLU A 67 22.66 1.42 -10.68
N LEU A 68 22.25 0.22 -10.31
CA LEU A 68 21.76 -0.80 -11.27
C LEU A 68 20.53 -0.31 -12.04
N LYS A 69 19.59 0.40 -11.38
CA LYS A 69 18.45 1.01 -12.06
C LYS A 69 18.87 2.10 -13.06
N ARG A 70 19.90 2.90 -12.75
CA ARG A 70 20.47 3.88 -13.71
C ARG A 70 21.08 3.19 -14.92
N GLN A 71 21.84 2.11 -14.71
CA GLN A 71 22.45 1.31 -15.78
C GLN A 71 21.38 0.68 -16.67
N LEU A 72 20.34 0.08 -16.08
CA LEU A 72 19.23 -0.52 -16.83
C LEU A 72 18.46 0.51 -17.67
N ASN A 73 18.23 1.71 -17.13
CA ASN A 73 17.59 2.79 -17.88
C ASN A 73 18.47 3.33 -19.02
N ALA A 74 19.80 3.36 -18.83
CA ALA A 74 20.73 3.71 -19.87
C ALA A 74 20.74 2.66 -21.01
N GLU A 75 20.74 1.36 -20.67
CA GLU A 75 20.62 0.28 -21.65
C GLU A 75 19.31 0.30 -22.42
N LYS A 76 18.17 0.58 -21.74
CA LYS A 76 16.87 0.75 -22.40
C LYS A 76 16.88 1.93 -23.39
N ALA A 77 17.46 3.07 -23.00
CA ALA A 77 17.58 4.23 -23.85
C ALA A 77 18.46 3.97 -25.08
N GLU A 78 19.54 3.20 -24.92
CA GLU A 78 20.41 2.80 -26.02
C GLU A 78 19.71 1.84 -26.97
N LYS A 79 18.97 0.86 -26.44
CA LYS A 79 18.15 -0.06 -27.23
C LYS A 79 17.08 0.69 -28.06
N ASP A 80 16.42 1.66 -27.47
CA ASP A 80 15.43 2.51 -28.17
C ASP A 80 16.09 3.37 -29.26
N ARG A 81 17.32 3.83 -29.03
CA ARG A 81 18.10 4.52 -30.05
C ARG A 81 18.43 3.63 -31.24
N LEU A 82 18.89 2.41 -30.96
CA LEU A 82 19.22 1.42 -31.99
C LEU A 82 17.99 1.02 -32.80
N LEU A 83 16.85 0.80 -32.16
CA LEU A 83 15.56 0.52 -32.83
C LEU A 83 15.15 1.67 -33.75
N LYS A 84 15.24 2.91 -33.28
CA LYS A 84 14.95 4.10 -34.12
C LYS A 84 15.90 4.27 -35.30
N GLN A 85 17.15 3.88 -35.16
CA GLN A 85 18.15 3.85 -36.25
C GLN A 85 17.85 2.77 -37.29
N GLN A 86 17.41 1.58 -36.83
CA GLN A 86 16.98 0.50 -37.73
C GLN A 86 15.75 0.90 -38.55
N ASP A 87 14.75 1.54 -37.93
CA ASP A 87 13.56 2.04 -38.64
C ASP A 87 13.90 3.13 -39.66
N GLN A 88 14.87 3.98 -39.39
CA GLN A 88 15.32 5.00 -40.37
C GLN A 88 16.10 4.40 -41.53
N THR A 89 16.87 3.33 -41.30
CA THR A 89 17.58 2.62 -42.38
C THR A 89 16.62 1.83 -43.26
N THR A 90 15.60 1.22 -42.68
CA THR A 90 14.55 0.48 -43.42
C THR A 90 13.69 1.41 -44.29
N ARG A 91 13.44 2.65 -43.83
CA ARG A 91 12.70 3.68 -44.64
C ARG A 91 13.51 4.33 -45.75
N ARG A 92 14.85 4.25 -45.71
CA ARG A 92 15.74 4.79 -46.76
C ARG A 92 16.04 3.80 -47.87
N SER A 93 15.70 2.52 -47.73
CA SER A 93 16.00 1.46 -48.71
C SER A 93 14.77 0.88 -49.43
N ALA A 94 13.67 1.62 -49.49
CA ALA A 94 12.52 1.20 -50.29
C ALA A 94 12.59 1.79 -51.71
N PRO A 95 12.88 0.98 -52.76
CA PRO A 95 12.66 1.39 -54.12
C PRO A 95 11.20 1.16 -54.51
N THR A 96 10.64 2.19 -55.13
CA THR A 96 9.37 2.09 -55.88
C THR A 96 9.51 1.09 -57.00
N SER A 97 8.64 0.08 -57.06
CA SER A 97 7.92 -0.35 -58.26
C SER A 97 7.39 -1.80 -58.18
N THR A 98 6.15 -1.94 -58.60
CA THR A 98 5.51 -3.06 -59.33
C THR A 98 5.59 -4.48 -58.76
N ALA A 99 4.44 -5.07 -58.41
CA ALA A 99 4.22 -6.51 -58.38
C ALA A 99 4.51 -7.14 -59.76
N PRO A 100 4.93 -8.40 -59.86
CA PRO A 100 4.12 -9.55 -59.53
C PRO A 100 4.85 -10.81 -59.03
N GLU A 101 4.04 -11.79 -58.62
CA GLU A 101 4.29 -13.23 -58.63
C GLU A 101 5.20 -13.92 -57.58
N THR A 102 4.55 -14.87 -56.93
CA THR A 102 5.10 -15.90 -56.03
C THR A 102 6.17 -16.79 -56.65
N PRO A 103 7.11 -17.31 -55.85
CA PRO A 103 7.34 -18.73 -55.84
C PRO A 103 7.57 -19.39 -54.45
N ARG A 104 7.16 -20.61 -54.45
CA ARG A 104 7.16 -21.68 -53.46
C ARG A 104 8.41 -21.87 -52.61
N LYS A 105 8.16 -22.13 -51.30
CA LYS A 105 8.73 -23.04 -50.32
C LYS A 105 10.13 -23.62 -50.52
N LYS A 106 10.95 -23.50 -49.45
CA LYS A 106 11.70 -24.64 -48.88
C LYS A 106 11.63 -24.60 -47.34
N SER A 107 11.03 -25.64 -46.78
CA SER A 107 10.81 -25.85 -45.36
C SER A 107 12.04 -26.40 -44.64
N GLY A 108 12.46 -25.72 -43.53
CA GLY A 108 13.41 -26.26 -42.61
C GLY A 108 12.75 -27.17 -41.57
N TRP A 109 13.35 -28.30 -41.29
CA TRP A 109 12.83 -29.44 -40.49
C TRP A 109 12.66 -29.16 -38.98
N LEU A 110 13.12 -28.05 -38.45
CA LEU A 110 13.02 -27.67 -37.02
C LEU A 110 11.63 -27.18 -36.56
N SER A 111 10.73 -26.85 -37.52
CA SER A 111 9.35 -26.41 -37.21
C SER A 111 8.37 -27.52 -36.85
N ARG A 112 8.81 -28.78 -36.80
CA ARG A 112 7.92 -29.93 -36.48
C ARG A 112 7.94 -30.33 -34.99
N LEU A 113 8.82 -29.80 -34.17
CA LEU A 113 8.92 -30.16 -32.75
C LEU A 113 8.24 -29.16 -31.81
N PHE A 114 8.06 -27.93 -32.24
CA PHE A 114 7.27 -26.94 -31.50
C PHE A 114 6.23 -26.38 -32.47
N GLY A 115 5.03 -26.93 -32.40
CA GLY A 115 3.91 -26.43 -33.18
C GLY A 115 3.63 -24.97 -32.77
N SER A 116 4.18 -24.02 -33.51
CA SER A 116 3.73 -22.63 -33.47
C SER A 116 2.30 -22.60 -34.03
N ALA A 117 1.32 -22.65 -33.13
CA ALA A 117 0.01 -22.16 -33.48
C ALA A 117 0.19 -20.67 -33.84
N GLN A 118 0.09 -20.31 -35.12
CA GLN A 118 -0.13 -18.93 -35.50
C GLN A 118 -1.41 -18.51 -34.80
N GLU A 119 -1.29 -17.63 -33.80
CA GLU A 119 -2.42 -16.90 -33.25
C GLU A 119 -3.03 -16.12 -34.43
N GLN A 120 -4.22 -16.51 -34.84
CA GLN A 120 -5.04 -15.67 -35.68
C GLN A 120 -5.31 -14.38 -34.89
N PRO A 121 -5.18 -13.20 -35.51
CA PRO A 121 -5.57 -11.96 -34.85
C PRO A 121 -7.01 -12.10 -34.36
N PRO A 122 -7.36 -11.56 -33.18
CA PRO A 122 -8.69 -11.69 -32.63
C PRO A 122 -9.72 -11.21 -33.65
N ASP A 123 -10.74 -12.02 -33.90
CA ASP A 123 -11.87 -11.66 -34.75
C ASP A 123 -12.53 -10.40 -34.16
N PRO A 124 -12.55 -9.26 -34.87
CA PRO A 124 -13.13 -8.02 -34.36
C PRO A 124 -14.63 -8.11 -34.08
N ASN A 125 -15.30 -9.18 -34.56
CA ASN A 125 -16.73 -9.43 -34.33
C ASN A 125 -16.99 -10.46 -33.22
N ARG A 126 -15.94 -11.00 -32.58
CA ARG A 126 -16.11 -11.95 -31.49
C ARG A 126 -16.41 -11.18 -30.20
N GLU A 127 -17.51 -11.51 -29.54
CA GLU A 127 -17.79 -10.99 -28.20
C GLU A 127 -16.60 -11.26 -27.28
N PRO A 128 -16.13 -10.25 -26.50
CA PRO A 128 -14.99 -10.42 -25.62
C PRO A 128 -15.29 -11.49 -24.57
N ASN A 129 -14.30 -12.34 -24.29
CA ASN A 129 -14.40 -13.34 -23.22
C ASN A 129 -14.34 -12.61 -21.86
N ILE A 130 -15.49 -12.28 -21.29
CA ILE A 130 -15.62 -11.48 -20.07
C ILE A 130 -15.77 -12.43 -18.87
N LEU A 131 -14.90 -12.26 -17.87
CA LEU A 131 -15.00 -12.93 -16.59
C LEU A 131 -16.19 -12.38 -15.81
N ARG A 132 -17.03 -13.25 -15.27
CA ARG A 132 -18.18 -12.85 -14.45
C ARG A 132 -17.69 -12.10 -13.20
N GLN A 133 -18.38 -11.02 -12.87
CA GLN A 133 -18.18 -10.33 -11.61
C GLN A 133 -18.60 -11.23 -10.45
N ASP A 134 -17.66 -11.51 -9.54
CA ASP A 134 -17.91 -12.31 -8.34
C ASP A 134 -18.15 -11.34 -7.16
N GLN A 135 -19.35 -10.79 -7.12
CA GLN A 135 -19.71 -9.78 -6.12
C GLN A 135 -19.79 -10.39 -4.73
N ILE A 136 -18.98 -9.83 -3.84
CA ILE A 136 -19.22 -9.96 -2.40
C ILE A 136 -20.28 -8.91 -2.02
N VAL A 137 -21.50 -9.36 -1.72
CA VAL A 137 -22.50 -8.51 -1.07
C VAL A 137 -22.13 -8.44 0.40
N ILE A 138 -21.30 -7.47 0.79
CA ILE A 138 -21.03 -7.21 2.20
C ILE A 138 -22.27 -6.51 2.75
N PRO A 139 -23.00 -7.11 3.71
CA PRO A 139 -24.11 -6.43 4.36
C PRO A 139 -23.61 -5.12 4.97
N ASN A 140 -24.43 -4.09 4.91
CA ASN A 140 -24.13 -2.71 5.31
C ASN A 140 -23.92 -2.58 6.84
N LYS A 141 -23.00 -3.35 7.41
CA LYS A 141 -22.59 -3.30 8.82
C LYS A 141 -21.37 -2.40 8.97
N LYS A 142 -21.40 -1.55 9.98
CA LYS A 142 -20.36 -0.56 10.36
C LYS A 142 -18.98 -1.15 10.69
N THR A 143 -18.82 -2.45 10.72
CA THR A 143 -17.56 -3.17 10.88
C THR A 143 -17.46 -4.17 9.73
N TYR A 144 -16.51 -3.96 8.85
CA TYR A 144 -16.13 -4.94 7.84
C TYR A 144 -15.68 -6.20 8.58
N ASP A 145 -16.53 -7.22 8.62
CA ASP A 145 -16.11 -8.50 9.15
C ASP A 145 -15.22 -9.15 8.09
N VAL A 146 -13.91 -8.99 8.31
CA VAL A 146 -12.84 -9.58 7.50
C VAL A 146 -13.05 -11.09 7.33
N LEU A 147 -13.74 -11.74 8.28
CA LEU A 147 -14.08 -13.15 8.24
C LEU A 147 -15.13 -13.47 7.17
N ASP A 148 -16.04 -12.56 6.87
CA ASP A 148 -17.11 -12.83 5.91
C ASP A 148 -16.57 -12.94 4.47
N ALA A 149 -15.63 -12.07 4.05
CA ALA A 149 -15.09 -12.11 2.69
C ALA A 149 -14.44 -13.46 2.34
N ALA A 150 -13.76 -14.10 3.28
CA ALA A 150 -13.08 -15.37 3.07
C ALA A 150 -14.02 -16.55 2.85
N ARG A 151 -15.27 -16.46 3.33
CA ARG A 151 -16.31 -17.50 3.23
C ARG A 151 -17.18 -17.39 1.99
N TYR A 152 -16.98 -16.37 1.15
CA TYR A 152 -17.73 -16.27 -0.09
C TYR A 152 -17.31 -17.36 -1.09
N PRO A 153 -18.24 -17.85 -1.89
CA PRO A 153 -17.96 -18.86 -2.90
C PRO A 153 -17.04 -18.31 -3.99
N VAL A 154 -16.19 -19.15 -4.53
CA VAL A 154 -15.31 -18.83 -5.66
C VAL A 154 -16.15 -18.89 -6.95
N PHE A 155 -16.46 -17.75 -7.54
CA PHE A 155 -17.23 -17.65 -8.79
C PHE A 155 -18.49 -18.54 -8.84
N GLY A 156 -19.25 -18.57 -7.73
CA GLY A 156 -20.48 -19.35 -7.61
C GLY A 156 -20.29 -20.86 -7.45
N SER A 157 -19.07 -21.33 -7.23
CA SER A 157 -18.79 -22.73 -6.91
C SER A 157 -19.15 -23.07 -5.46
N LYS A 158 -18.90 -24.33 -5.04
CA LYS A 158 -18.99 -24.73 -3.63
C LYS A 158 -17.74 -24.41 -2.82
N LEU A 159 -16.66 -23.98 -3.46
CA LEU A 159 -15.40 -23.63 -2.80
C LEU A 159 -15.50 -22.25 -2.19
N GLN A 160 -14.90 -22.08 -1.01
CA GLN A 160 -14.76 -20.79 -0.36
C GLN A 160 -13.44 -20.15 -0.77
N ARG A 161 -13.36 -18.81 -0.77
CA ARG A 161 -12.17 -18.07 -1.17
C ARG A 161 -10.95 -18.39 -0.31
N GLU A 162 -11.13 -18.62 0.98
CA GLU A 162 -10.05 -19.04 1.89
C GLU A 162 -9.46 -20.43 1.59
N GLN A 163 -10.12 -21.24 0.77
CA GLN A 163 -9.61 -22.54 0.37
C GLN A 163 -8.65 -22.47 -0.81
N ILE A 164 -8.46 -21.31 -1.43
CA ILE A 164 -7.60 -21.16 -2.61
C ILE A 164 -6.18 -20.76 -2.19
N GLU A 165 -5.19 -21.56 -2.66
CA GLU A 165 -3.77 -21.34 -2.46
C GLU A 165 -3.12 -20.56 -3.60
N THR A 166 -3.53 -20.82 -4.85
CA THR A 166 -3.02 -20.12 -6.03
C THR A 166 -4.12 -19.90 -7.05
N VAL A 167 -3.98 -18.82 -7.84
CA VAL A 167 -4.84 -18.55 -9.00
C VAL A 167 -3.96 -18.45 -10.25
N THR A 168 -4.35 -19.10 -11.33
CA THR A 168 -3.61 -19.06 -12.61
C THR A 168 -4.57 -18.82 -13.76
N PHE A 169 -4.28 -17.83 -14.58
CA PHE A 169 -5.00 -17.51 -15.80
C PHE A 169 -4.37 -18.23 -17.00
N LEU A 170 -5.20 -18.74 -17.90
CA LEU A 170 -4.77 -19.50 -19.07
C LEU A 170 -5.49 -19.02 -20.34
N ASN A 171 -4.79 -19.04 -21.47
CA ASN A 171 -5.33 -18.62 -22.77
C ASN A 171 -5.90 -19.76 -23.62
N THR A 172 -6.16 -20.91 -23.03
CA THR A 172 -6.61 -22.09 -23.76
C THR A 172 -7.65 -22.90 -23.02
N LEU A 173 -8.65 -23.40 -23.75
CA LEU A 173 -9.67 -24.33 -23.24
C LEU A 173 -9.38 -25.78 -23.60
N ARG A 174 -8.20 -26.11 -24.15
CA ARG A 174 -7.91 -27.44 -24.70
C ARG A 174 -7.86 -28.59 -23.67
N ARG A 175 -7.65 -28.28 -22.38
CA ARG A 175 -7.50 -29.27 -21.30
C ARG A 175 -8.39 -28.97 -20.11
N VAL A 176 -9.55 -28.38 -20.35
CA VAL A 176 -10.53 -28.08 -19.31
C VAL A 176 -11.13 -29.40 -18.81
N PRO A 177 -11.04 -29.74 -17.53
CA PRO A 177 -11.58 -30.97 -16.97
C PRO A 177 -13.12 -30.94 -16.93
N ALA A 178 -13.75 -32.13 -16.86
CA ALA A 178 -15.21 -32.22 -16.73
C ALA A 178 -15.78 -31.61 -15.44
N SER A 179 -14.93 -31.36 -14.42
CA SER A 179 -15.30 -30.72 -13.18
C SER A 179 -15.29 -29.18 -13.26
N ALA A 180 -14.91 -28.64 -14.41
CA ALA A 180 -14.89 -27.18 -14.59
C ALA A 180 -16.30 -26.60 -14.64
N TRP A 181 -16.41 -25.35 -14.20
CA TRP A 181 -17.68 -24.61 -14.24
C TRP A 181 -17.52 -23.30 -15.04
N ASP A 182 -18.62 -22.86 -15.60
CA ASP A 182 -18.67 -21.63 -16.39
C ASP A 182 -18.62 -20.40 -15.48
N VAL A 183 -17.64 -19.52 -15.74
CA VAL A 183 -17.44 -18.23 -15.05
C VAL A 183 -17.50 -17.07 -16.03
N SER A 184 -17.96 -17.30 -17.25
CA SER A 184 -18.19 -16.22 -18.22
C SER A 184 -19.36 -15.33 -17.78
N ALA A 185 -19.28 -14.02 -18.06
CA ALA A 185 -20.35 -13.07 -17.77
C ALA A 185 -21.64 -13.42 -18.54
N ALA A 186 -21.50 -13.96 -19.76
CA ALA A 186 -22.63 -14.34 -20.61
C ALA A 186 -23.19 -15.75 -20.30
N GLY A 187 -22.55 -16.54 -19.42
CA GLY A 187 -22.94 -17.92 -19.13
C GLY A 187 -22.85 -18.85 -20.34
N ASN A 188 -21.92 -18.60 -21.24
CA ASN A 188 -21.77 -19.29 -22.55
C ASN A 188 -20.54 -20.22 -22.63
N GLY A 189 -19.86 -20.44 -21.51
CA GLY A 189 -18.65 -21.26 -21.43
C GLY A 189 -17.41 -20.65 -22.07
N SER A 190 -17.43 -19.36 -22.41
CA SER A 190 -16.27 -18.69 -23.00
C SER A 190 -15.14 -18.48 -21.99
N VAL A 191 -15.44 -18.47 -20.70
CA VAL A 191 -14.49 -18.48 -19.60
C VAL A 191 -14.86 -19.61 -18.64
N MET A 192 -13.91 -20.52 -18.41
CA MET A 192 -14.10 -21.69 -17.55
C MET A 192 -13.16 -21.64 -16.35
N ALA A 193 -13.63 -22.09 -15.19
CA ALA A 193 -12.79 -22.27 -14.03
C ALA A 193 -12.81 -23.71 -13.52
N TRP A 194 -11.72 -24.16 -12.91
CA TRP A 194 -11.65 -25.42 -12.18
C TRP A 194 -10.63 -25.33 -11.05
N ALA A 195 -10.79 -26.19 -10.07
CA ALA A 195 -9.89 -26.24 -8.95
C ALA A 195 -9.27 -27.64 -8.80
N VAL A 196 -7.98 -27.68 -8.55
CA VAL A 196 -7.20 -28.90 -8.32
C VAL A 196 -6.80 -28.96 -6.85
N PRO A 197 -7.14 -30.04 -6.11
CA PRO A 197 -6.78 -30.18 -4.70
C PRO A 197 -5.26 -30.20 -4.50
N ARG A 198 -4.79 -29.51 -3.48
CA ARG A 198 -3.40 -29.55 -3.00
C ARG A 198 -3.40 -29.58 -1.47
N GLY A 199 -3.35 -30.77 -0.88
CA GLY A 199 -3.53 -30.93 0.56
C GLY A 199 -4.92 -30.49 1.00
N THR A 200 -4.98 -29.49 1.88
CA THR A 200 -6.23 -28.90 2.39
C THR A 200 -6.73 -27.71 1.57
N LEU A 201 -5.94 -27.24 0.61
CA LEU A 201 -6.23 -26.09 -0.22
C LEU A 201 -6.40 -26.50 -1.69
N TYR A 202 -6.65 -25.53 -2.56
CA TYR A 202 -6.89 -25.73 -3.97
C TYR A 202 -6.07 -24.75 -4.82
N GLN A 203 -5.63 -25.22 -5.99
CA GLN A 203 -5.14 -24.38 -7.07
C GLN A 203 -6.31 -24.09 -8.00
N LEU A 204 -6.63 -22.81 -8.16
CA LEU A 204 -7.70 -22.33 -9.05
C LEU A 204 -7.10 -21.96 -10.41
N TYR A 205 -7.70 -22.48 -11.46
CA TYR A 205 -7.40 -22.14 -12.85
C TYR A 205 -8.60 -21.44 -13.46
N ILE A 206 -8.36 -20.37 -14.22
CA ILE A 206 -9.36 -19.62 -14.97
C ILE A 206 -8.86 -19.53 -16.41
N ALA A 207 -9.63 -20.01 -17.35
CA ALA A 207 -9.19 -20.18 -18.72
C ALA A 207 -10.19 -19.67 -19.74
N SER A 208 -9.67 -19.16 -20.85
CA SER A 208 -10.43 -18.78 -22.03
C SER A 208 -9.59 -18.96 -23.28
N ALA A 209 -10.21 -19.10 -24.43
CA ALA A 209 -9.50 -19.08 -25.71
C ALA A 209 -9.25 -17.63 -26.13
N GLY A 210 -7.96 -17.20 -26.13
CA GLY A 210 -7.54 -15.85 -26.54
C GLY A 210 -7.61 -14.78 -25.46
N GLY A 211 -7.55 -15.20 -24.18
CA GLY A 211 -7.47 -14.31 -23.04
C GLY A 211 -8.82 -13.92 -22.44
N ILE A 212 -8.77 -13.20 -21.32
CA ILE A 212 -9.90 -12.89 -20.46
C ILE A 212 -9.94 -11.40 -20.22
N ASN A 213 -11.07 -10.77 -20.47
CA ASN A 213 -11.30 -9.38 -20.09
C ASN A 213 -11.98 -9.33 -18.72
N GLY A 214 -11.53 -8.44 -17.86
CA GLY A 214 -12.28 -8.07 -16.66
C GLY A 214 -13.59 -7.39 -17.04
N VAL A 215 -14.59 -7.49 -16.17
CA VAL A 215 -15.82 -6.68 -16.29
C VAL A 215 -15.52 -5.21 -15.97
N GLU A 216 -16.46 -4.31 -16.27
CA GLU A 216 -16.36 -2.87 -15.98
C GLU A 216 -15.97 -2.59 -14.52
N SER A 217 -16.38 -3.44 -13.57
CA SER A 217 -15.95 -3.39 -12.18
C SER A 217 -15.22 -4.68 -11.78
N CYS A 218 -13.93 -4.54 -11.44
CA CYS A 218 -13.13 -5.60 -10.79
C CYS A 218 -13.15 -5.49 -9.26
N LYS A 219 -14.11 -4.75 -8.71
CA LYS A 219 -14.34 -4.63 -7.28
C LYS A 219 -14.46 -6.00 -6.62
N ASP A 220 -13.73 -6.20 -5.51
CA ASP A 220 -13.74 -7.43 -4.73
C ASP A 220 -13.33 -8.71 -5.50
N LEU A 221 -12.77 -8.63 -6.69
CA LEU A 221 -12.55 -9.79 -7.56
C LEU A 221 -11.77 -10.92 -6.85
N PHE A 222 -10.70 -10.57 -6.14
CA PHE A 222 -9.90 -11.51 -5.33
C PHE A 222 -9.96 -11.19 -3.83
N ALA A 223 -10.93 -10.42 -3.37
CA ALA A 223 -11.07 -10.11 -1.96
C ALA A 223 -11.33 -11.37 -1.13
N GLY A 224 -10.67 -11.49 0.02
CA GLY A 224 -10.85 -12.60 0.94
C GLY A 224 -10.15 -13.90 0.56
N TYR A 225 -9.30 -13.92 -0.47
CA TYR A 225 -8.44 -15.06 -0.80
C TYR A 225 -7.27 -15.12 0.19
N ARG A 226 -7.58 -15.38 1.46
CA ARG A 226 -6.66 -15.25 2.60
C ARG A 226 -5.43 -16.13 2.49
N ASN A 227 -5.57 -17.32 1.94
CA ASN A 227 -4.50 -18.30 1.81
C ASN A 227 -3.83 -18.25 0.42
N MET A 228 -4.26 -17.35 -0.45
CA MET A 228 -3.66 -17.17 -1.76
C MET A 228 -2.26 -16.59 -1.61
N SER A 229 -1.26 -17.42 -1.89
CA SER A 229 0.16 -17.05 -1.86
C SER A 229 0.66 -16.50 -3.19
N ARG A 230 0.00 -16.84 -4.30
CA ARG A 230 0.37 -16.43 -5.65
C ARG A 230 -0.86 -16.30 -6.54
N ILE A 231 -0.86 -15.26 -7.36
CA ILE A 231 -1.72 -15.12 -8.52
C ILE A 231 -0.86 -14.88 -9.76
N ASP A 232 -1.16 -15.59 -10.84
CA ASP A 232 -0.47 -15.52 -12.12
C ASP A 232 -1.49 -15.13 -13.19
N PHE A 233 -1.43 -13.88 -13.62
CA PHE A 233 -2.29 -13.39 -14.70
C PHE A 233 -1.75 -13.77 -16.07
N GLY A 234 -0.43 -14.04 -16.18
CA GLY A 234 0.25 -14.14 -17.46
C GLY A 234 -0.07 -12.89 -18.32
N ASP A 235 0.02 -13.03 -19.63
CA ASP A 235 -0.47 -12.00 -20.57
C ASP A 235 -1.94 -12.29 -20.97
N HIS A 236 -2.77 -12.78 -20.03
CA HIS A 236 -4.06 -13.38 -20.37
C HIS A 236 -5.25 -12.72 -19.68
N PHE A 237 -5.00 -11.78 -18.77
CA PHE A 237 -6.05 -10.99 -18.12
C PHE A 237 -5.91 -9.53 -18.53
N TYR A 238 -6.88 -9.05 -19.30
CA TYR A 238 -6.88 -7.71 -19.86
C TYR A 238 -7.73 -6.77 -19.03
N THR A 239 -7.15 -5.62 -18.72
CA THR A 239 -7.83 -4.49 -18.09
C THR A 239 -7.76 -3.29 -19.02
N GLY A 240 -8.66 -2.37 -18.95
CA GLY A 240 -8.67 -1.19 -19.85
C GLY A 240 -10.05 -0.59 -19.99
N CYS A 241 -11.08 -1.36 -19.63
CA CYS A 241 -12.45 -0.86 -19.51
C CYS A 241 -12.92 -0.71 -18.05
N GLN A 242 -12.08 -1.09 -17.07
CA GLN A 242 -12.44 -1.07 -15.66
C GLN A 242 -12.47 0.34 -15.10
N THR A 243 -13.60 0.69 -14.48
CA THR A 243 -13.77 1.97 -13.78
C THR A 243 -13.61 1.83 -12.26
N ASP A 244 -13.80 0.61 -11.73
CA ASP A 244 -13.73 0.31 -10.29
C ASP A 244 -12.84 -0.92 -10.05
N MET A 245 -11.70 -0.71 -9.37
CA MET A 245 -10.80 -1.75 -8.87
C MET A 245 -10.74 -1.77 -7.34
N SER A 246 -11.75 -1.17 -6.70
CA SER A 246 -11.79 -1.10 -5.24
C SER A 246 -11.76 -2.50 -4.61
N ARG A 247 -10.95 -2.68 -3.58
CA ARG A 247 -10.80 -3.92 -2.82
C ARG A 247 -10.44 -5.16 -3.65
N MET A 248 -9.83 -4.99 -4.83
CA MET A 248 -9.53 -6.13 -5.71
C MET A 248 -8.70 -7.22 -5.02
N PHE A 249 -7.72 -6.86 -4.18
CA PHE A 249 -6.89 -7.78 -3.39
C PHE A 249 -7.10 -7.61 -1.88
N TYR A 250 -8.30 -7.21 -1.48
CA TYR A 250 -8.66 -6.95 -0.09
C TYR A 250 -8.50 -8.21 0.76
N VAL A 251 -7.68 -8.15 1.84
CA VAL A 251 -7.44 -9.26 2.78
C VAL A 251 -6.83 -10.51 2.10
N CYS A 252 -5.91 -10.31 1.18
CA CYS A 252 -5.06 -11.37 0.63
C CYS A 252 -3.82 -11.55 1.54
N ASN A 253 -4.03 -12.12 2.73
CA ASN A 253 -3.03 -12.12 3.82
C ASN A 253 -1.79 -12.98 3.54
N GLN A 254 -1.80 -13.87 2.57
CA GLN A 254 -0.63 -14.68 2.19
C GLN A 254 0.00 -14.25 0.87
N LEU A 255 -0.58 -13.26 0.18
CA LEU A 255 -0.05 -12.75 -1.09
C LEU A 255 1.17 -11.87 -0.79
N THR A 256 2.36 -12.34 -1.15
CA THR A 256 3.64 -11.64 -0.89
C THR A 256 4.14 -10.83 -2.08
N GLU A 257 3.71 -11.20 -3.28
CA GLU A 257 4.05 -10.53 -4.54
C GLU A 257 2.92 -10.68 -5.55
N VAL A 258 2.78 -9.72 -6.44
CA VAL A 258 1.83 -9.75 -7.56
C VAL A 258 2.41 -8.96 -8.72
N ASP A 259 2.36 -9.55 -9.93
CA ASP A 259 2.72 -8.85 -11.17
C ASP A 259 1.49 -8.16 -11.75
N LEU A 260 1.53 -6.83 -11.81
CA LEU A 260 0.48 -5.98 -12.35
C LEU A 260 0.96 -5.18 -13.57
N SER A 261 2.10 -5.54 -14.14
CA SER A 261 2.72 -4.82 -15.27
C SER A 261 1.84 -4.78 -16.52
N GLY A 262 0.96 -5.78 -16.69
CA GLY A 262 -0.01 -5.86 -17.78
C GLY A 262 -1.32 -5.11 -17.54
N PHE A 263 -1.49 -4.42 -16.39
CA PHE A 263 -2.75 -3.75 -16.07
C PHE A 263 -2.83 -2.36 -16.71
N ASP A 264 -3.83 -2.15 -17.56
CA ASP A 264 -4.25 -0.82 -17.99
C ASP A 264 -5.26 -0.26 -16.99
N THR A 265 -4.87 0.76 -16.25
CA THR A 265 -5.69 1.42 -15.22
C THR A 265 -6.22 2.79 -15.68
N SER A 266 -6.09 3.12 -16.96
CA SER A 266 -6.38 4.46 -17.51
C SER A 266 -7.83 4.92 -17.35
N GLN A 267 -8.78 3.99 -17.14
CA GLN A 267 -10.19 4.31 -16.93
C GLN A 267 -10.62 4.24 -15.46
N VAL A 268 -9.74 3.79 -14.57
CA VAL A 268 -10.09 3.52 -13.16
C VAL A 268 -10.35 4.82 -12.40
N GLN A 269 -11.48 4.87 -11.69
CA GLN A 269 -11.91 6.00 -10.86
C GLN A 269 -11.86 5.67 -9.36
N ASP A 270 -12.01 4.40 -8.98
CA ASP A 270 -11.97 3.95 -7.59
C ASP A 270 -10.93 2.85 -7.40
N MET A 271 -9.92 3.13 -6.55
CA MET A 271 -8.90 2.18 -6.09
C MET A 271 -8.93 1.98 -4.58
N SER A 272 -10.06 2.36 -3.92
CA SER A 272 -10.16 2.27 -2.47
C SER A 272 -9.98 0.84 -1.96
N GLY A 273 -9.12 0.68 -0.94
CA GLY A 273 -8.84 -0.60 -0.31
C GLY A 273 -8.24 -1.66 -1.24
N MET A 274 -7.69 -1.30 -2.42
CA MET A 274 -7.24 -2.27 -3.43
C MET A 274 -6.28 -3.31 -2.86
N PHE A 275 -5.38 -2.91 -1.97
CA PHE A 275 -4.38 -3.76 -1.30
C PHE A 275 -4.56 -3.79 0.21
N TYR A 276 -5.77 -3.51 0.71
CA TYR A 276 -6.06 -3.51 2.13
C TYR A 276 -5.72 -4.88 2.76
N ALA A 277 -4.87 -4.87 3.79
CA ALA A 277 -4.39 -6.08 4.48
C ALA A 277 -3.78 -7.15 3.53
N ALA A 278 -3.23 -6.76 2.40
CA ALA A 278 -2.40 -7.62 1.59
C ALA A 278 -0.96 -7.63 2.15
N ASN A 279 -0.39 -8.82 2.34
CA ASN A 279 0.95 -8.97 2.94
C ASN A 279 2.09 -8.86 1.93
N LEU A 280 1.92 -8.02 0.92
CA LEU A 280 2.92 -7.74 -0.10
C LEU A 280 4.22 -7.24 0.54
N THR A 281 5.34 -7.81 0.14
CA THR A 281 6.69 -7.39 0.58
C THR A 281 7.29 -6.35 -0.34
N SER A 282 6.90 -6.39 -1.61
CA SER A 282 7.22 -5.41 -2.64
C SER A 282 6.02 -5.23 -3.57
N LEU A 283 5.90 -4.07 -4.19
CA LEU A 283 4.81 -3.76 -5.12
C LEU A 283 5.30 -2.73 -6.14
N ASP A 284 5.31 -3.12 -7.41
CA ASP A 284 5.60 -2.22 -8.52
C ASP A 284 4.30 -1.72 -9.14
N LEU A 285 4.08 -0.43 -9.04
CA LEU A 285 2.92 0.28 -9.61
C LEU A 285 3.34 1.31 -10.66
N SER A 286 4.57 1.23 -11.17
CA SER A 286 5.12 2.19 -12.14
C SER A 286 4.34 2.26 -13.46
N GLY A 287 3.62 1.18 -13.80
CA GLY A 287 2.74 1.11 -14.97
C GLY A 287 1.34 1.69 -14.75
N PHE A 288 0.96 2.07 -13.52
CA PHE A 288 -0.40 2.53 -13.24
C PHE A 288 -0.64 3.95 -13.76
N ASN A 289 -1.69 4.13 -14.53
CA ASN A 289 -2.23 5.43 -14.87
C ASN A 289 -3.37 5.77 -13.90
N THR A 290 -3.11 6.71 -12.99
CA THR A 290 -4.07 7.11 -11.94
C THR A 290 -4.76 8.43 -12.22
N SER A 291 -4.61 8.98 -13.42
CA SER A 291 -5.10 10.33 -13.77
C SER A 291 -6.62 10.51 -13.66
N ARG A 292 -7.41 9.43 -13.66
CA ARG A 292 -8.87 9.46 -13.46
C ARG A 292 -9.31 9.06 -12.07
N VAL A 293 -8.40 8.63 -11.20
CA VAL A 293 -8.75 8.12 -9.87
C VAL A 293 -9.23 9.27 -8.98
N GLN A 294 -10.40 9.06 -8.36
CA GLN A 294 -11.03 10.01 -7.45
C GLN A 294 -10.99 9.53 -6.00
N ASN A 295 -10.81 8.23 -5.77
CA ASN A 295 -10.87 7.62 -4.46
C ASN A 295 -9.69 6.65 -4.26
N MET A 296 -8.81 6.97 -3.30
CA MET A 296 -7.68 6.13 -2.86
C MET A 296 -7.78 5.78 -1.37
N LYS A 297 -8.99 5.90 -0.81
CA LYS A 297 -9.24 5.59 0.61
C LYS A 297 -8.76 4.19 0.94
N GLU A 298 -7.98 4.06 2.03
CA GLU A 298 -7.52 2.78 2.58
C GLU A 298 -6.74 1.90 1.57
N MET A 299 -6.20 2.44 0.46
CA MET A 299 -5.61 1.66 -0.64
C MET A 299 -4.54 0.66 -0.17
N PHE A 300 -3.70 1.04 0.79
CA PHE A 300 -2.64 0.21 1.37
C PHE A 300 -2.84 -0.02 2.87
N CYS A 301 -4.03 0.25 3.41
CA CYS A 301 -4.29 0.12 4.84
C CYS A 301 -4.01 -1.31 5.30
N TYR A 302 -3.32 -1.47 6.46
CA TYR A 302 -2.83 -2.76 6.98
C TYR A 302 -1.85 -3.52 6.06
N ALA A 303 -1.21 -2.89 5.10
CA ALA A 303 -0.13 -3.50 4.33
C ALA A 303 1.14 -3.64 5.21
N SER A 304 1.08 -4.57 6.17
CA SER A 304 2.01 -4.68 7.30
C SER A 304 3.38 -5.28 6.96
N LYS A 305 3.67 -5.56 5.69
CA LYS A 305 4.97 -6.08 5.22
C LYS A 305 5.70 -5.13 4.28
N LEU A 306 5.02 -4.11 3.73
CA LEU A 306 5.66 -3.10 2.89
C LEU A 306 6.57 -2.21 3.75
N THR A 307 7.87 -2.24 3.46
CA THR A 307 8.86 -1.37 4.13
C THR A 307 9.09 -0.07 3.37
N HIS A 308 8.98 -0.11 2.04
CA HIS A 308 9.15 1.04 1.14
C HIS A 308 8.09 0.95 0.03
N LEU A 309 7.59 2.09 -0.40
CA LEU A 309 6.63 2.16 -1.49
C LEU A 309 6.92 3.39 -2.36
N ASP A 310 7.09 3.17 -3.66
CA ASP A 310 7.28 4.25 -4.64
C ASP A 310 5.97 4.53 -5.39
N LEU A 311 5.41 5.71 -5.17
CA LEU A 311 4.21 6.21 -5.82
C LEU A 311 4.50 7.51 -6.58
N SER A 312 5.76 7.77 -6.93
CA SER A 312 6.17 8.99 -7.64
C SER A 312 5.52 9.14 -9.02
N CYS A 313 5.06 8.03 -9.61
CA CYS A 313 4.34 8.00 -10.89
C CYS A 313 2.84 8.33 -10.78
N PHE A 314 2.26 8.38 -9.56
CA PHE A 314 0.83 8.60 -9.39
C PHE A 314 0.42 10.05 -9.71
N ASP A 315 -0.51 10.20 -10.63
CA ASP A 315 -1.27 11.43 -10.81
C ASP A 315 -2.47 11.44 -9.85
N THR A 316 -2.42 12.28 -8.84
CA THR A 316 -3.46 12.39 -7.81
C THR A 316 -4.34 13.63 -7.98
N SER A 317 -4.21 14.34 -9.11
CA SER A 317 -4.88 15.63 -9.36
C SER A 317 -6.43 15.56 -9.35
N ASN A 318 -7.01 14.37 -9.43
CA ASN A 318 -8.45 14.15 -9.33
C ASN A 318 -8.90 13.48 -8.04
N VAL A 319 -7.98 13.11 -7.15
CA VAL A 319 -8.30 12.40 -5.91
C VAL A 319 -8.97 13.32 -4.90
N LYS A 320 -10.08 12.86 -4.32
CA LYS A 320 -10.88 13.55 -3.30
C LYS A 320 -10.74 12.93 -1.92
N ASP A 321 -10.54 11.63 -1.83
CA ASP A 321 -10.43 10.90 -0.54
C ASP A 321 -9.13 10.08 -0.50
N MET A 322 -8.26 10.44 0.46
CA MET A 322 -7.02 9.72 0.82
C MET A 322 -7.07 9.20 2.25
N SER A 323 -8.28 9.11 2.84
CA SER A 323 -8.43 8.66 4.23
C SER A 323 -7.84 7.27 4.42
N GLY A 324 -7.01 7.11 5.45
CA GLY A 324 -6.41 5.83 5.81
C GLY A 324 -5.52 5.19 4.75
N MET A 325 -5.08 5.93 3.71
CA MET A 325 -4.37 5.36 2.56
C MET A 325 -3.21 4.45 2.96
N PHE A 326 -2.45 4.82 4.01
CA PHE A 326 -1.34 4.05 4.56
C PHE A 326 -1.57 3.65 6.03
N ALA A 327 -2.79 3.78 6.54
CA ALA A 327 -3.06 3.48 7.94
C ALA A 327 -2.64 2.04 8.29
N HIS A 328 -2.06 1.87 9.49
CA HIS A 328 -1.59 0.56 9.97
C HIS A 328 -0.48 -0.11 9.12
N CYS A 329 0.22 0.64 8.26
CA CYS A 329 1.44 0.16 7.62
C CYS A 329 2.59 0.15 8.63
N SER A 330 2.55 -0.81 9.56
CA SER A 330 3.34 -0.81 10.80
C SER A 330 4.85 -0.88 10.63
N VAL A 331 5.33 -1.37 9.48
CA VAL A 331 6.76 -1.49 9.15
C VAL A 331 7.22 -0.54 8.05
N LEU A 332 6.31 0.27 7.49
CA LEU A 332 6.61 1.23 6.42
C LEU A 332 7.61 2.27 6.92
N ARG A 333 8.77 2.34 6.30
CA ARG A 333 9.87 3.26 6.65
C ARG A 333 9.84 4.54 5.83
N SER A 334 9.55 4.41 4.54
CA SER A 334 9.46 5.56 3.63
C SER A 334 8.44 5.31 2.53
N VAL A 335 7.87 6.39 2.02
CA VAL A 335 6.97 6.40 0.87
C VAL A 335 7.32 7.59 -0.03
N SER A 336 7.45 7.35 -1.35
CA SER A 336 7.70 8.40 -2.34
C SER A 336 6.37 8.97 -2.82
N ILE A 337 6.01 10.15 -2.34
CA ILE A 337 4.76 10.86 -2.66
C ILE A 337 5.03 12.30 -3.11
N ASP A 338 6.24 12.60 -3.52
CA ASP A 338 6.66 13.96 -3.92
C ASP A 338 5.90 14.52 -5.14
N GLY A 339 5.27 13.63 -5.92
CA GLY A 339 4.45 13.98 -7.07
C GLY A 339 2.97 14.25 -6.76
N PHE A 340 2.51 14.04 -5.52
CA PHE A 340 1.10 14.14 -5.20
C PHE A 340 0.56 15.56 -5.34
N ASP A 341 -0.44 15.75 -6.19
CA ASP A 341 -1.31 16.93 -6.19
C ASP A 341 -2.51 16.64 -5.28
N THR A 342 -2.57 17.31 -4.16
CA THR A 342 -3.64 17.14 -3.16
C THR A 342 -4.66 18.29 -3.18
N SER A 343 -4.67 19.11 -4.22
CA SER A 343 -5.51 20.31 -4.31
C SER A 343 -7.02 20.05 -4.29
N LYS A 344 -7.46 18.84 -4.68
CA LYS A 344 -8.88 18.42 -4.64
C LYS A 344 -9.22 17.54 -3.46
N VAL A 345 -8.25 17.19 -2.61
CA VAL A 345 -8.48 16.28 -1.50
C VAL A 345 -9.33 16.93 -0.42
N GLU A 346 -10.40 16.26 -0.03
CA GLU A 346 -11.34 16.68 1.01
C GLU A 346 -11.08 15.99 2.36
N SER A 347 -10.51 14.78 2.34
CA SER A 347 -10.20 14.01 3.54
C SER A 347 -8.81 13.35 3.48
N MET A 348 -8.02 13.62 4.54
CA MET A 348 -6.75 12.97 4.84
C MET A 348 -6.79 12.29 6.22
N LYS A 349 -8.01 12.00 6.71
CA LYS A 349 -8.20 11.37 8.01
C LYS A 349 -7.43 10.04 8.06
N GLU A 350 -6.63 9.85 9.12
CA GLU A 350 -5.89 8.61 9.36
C GLU A 350 -4.86 8.24 8.26
N MET A 351 -4.49 9.16 7.34
CA MET A 351 -3.70 8.83 6.15
C MET A 351 -2.41 8.05 6.47
N PHE A 352 -1.71 8.37 7.56
CA PHE A 352 -0.49 7.70 8.03
C PHE A 352 -0.64 7.13 9.45
N ALA A 353 -1.86 6.96 9.94
CA ALA A 353 -2.08 6.48 11.30
C ALA A 353 -1.42 5.11 11.52
N GLN A 354 -0.71 4.95 12.66
CA GLN A 354 -0.02 3.73 13.05
C GLN A 354 1.07 3.23 12.07
N CYS A 355 1.67 4.18 11.33
CA CYS A 355 2.91 3.94 10.61
C CYS A 355 4.10 4.06 11.58
N TYR A 356 4.23 3.10 12.51
CA TYR A 356 5.18 3.18 13.64
C TYR A 356 6.63 3.40 13.22
N LYS A 357 7.03 2.87 12.05
CA LYS A 357 8.40 2.88 11.53
C LYS A 357 8.68 3.99 10.52
N LEU A 358 7.70 4.80 10.21
CA LEU A 358 7.85 5.92 9.28
C LEU A 358 8.71 7.01 9.92
N TYR A 359 9.91 7.22 9.39
CA TYR A 359 10.87 8.15 9.98
C TYR A 359 10.95 9.50 9.26
N SER A 360 10.49 9.59 8.02
CA SER A 360 10.48 10.82 7.24
C SER A 360 9.32 10.89 6.25
N LEU A 361 8.79 12.10 6.04
CA LEU A 361 7.77 12.41 5.04
C LEU A 361 8.11 13.75 4.39
N ASN A 362 8.03 13.83 3.07
CA ASN A 362 8.10 15.09 2.35
C ASN A 362 6.69 15.53 1.93
N LEU A 363 6.12 16.50 2.65
CA LEU A 363 4.78 17.04 2.43
C LEU A 363 4.79 18.48 1.89
N ARG A 364 5.95 19.00 1.47
CA ARG A 364 6.10 20.40 1.06
C ARG A 364 5.24 20.82 -0.12
N LYS A 365 4.84 19.87 -0.95
CA LYS A 365 3.96 20.09 -2.12
C LYS A 365 2.48 19.88 -1.81
N PHE A 366 2.14 19.42 -0.61
CA PHE A 366 0.74 19.19 -0.26
C PHE A 366 -0.02 20.50 -0.21
N ARG A 367 -1.14 20.54 -0.92
CA ARG A 367 -2.11 21.63 -0.98
C ARG A 367 -3.36 21.18 -0.25
N THR A 368 -3.66 21.79 0.89
CA THR A 368 -4.72 21.32 1.78
C THR A 368 -5.91 22.27 1.90
N GLU A 369 -6.01 23.24 0.98
CA GLU A 369 -7.06 24.28 0.99
C GLU A 369 -8.50 23.73 0.88
N ASN A 370 -8.68 22.48 0.48
CA ASN A 370 -9.99 21.82 0.39
C ASN A 370 -10.20 20.75 1.47
N VAL A 371 -9.17 20.44 2.26
CA VAL A 371 -9.25 19.38 3.28
C VAL A 371 -10.14 19.81 4.45
N GLN A 372 -11.06 18.94 4.82
CA GLN A 372 -12.02 19.11 5.90
C GLN A 372 -11.71 18.22 7.12
N PHE A 373 -11.08 17.07 6.89
CA PHE A 373 -10.81 16.05 7.91
C PHE A 373 -9.34 15.67 7.92
N MET A 374 -8.67 15.93 9.06
CA MET A 374 -7.26 15.58 9.32
C MET A 374 -7.11 14.76 10.61
N GLY A 375 -8.22 14.32 11.21
CA GLY A 375 -8.18 13.54 12.45
C GLY A 375 -7.28 12.32 12.32
N SER A 376 -6.42 12.09 13.32
CA SER A 376 -5.46 10.97 13.41
C SER A 376 -4.49 10.85 12.22
N MET A 377 -4.27 11.91 11.41
CA MET A 377 -3.47 11.83 10.18
C MET A 377 -2.09 11.23 10.41
N PHE A 378 -1.43 11.56 11.52
CA PHE A 378 -0.09 11.07 11.90
C PHE A 378 -0.11 10.31 13.23
N ALA A 379 -1.29 9.89 13.71
CA ALA A 379 -1.40 9.22 15.00
C ALA A 379 -0.50 7.97 15.05
N PHE A 380 0.33 7.87 16.11
CA PHE A 380 1.28 6.78 16.31
C PHE A 380 2.34 6.60 15.21
N CYS A 381 2.73 7.67 14.52
CA CYS A 381 3.97 7.70 13.77
C CYS A 381 5.16 7.85 14.76
N GLU A 382 5.48 6.76 15.46
CA GLU A 382 6.38 6.81 16.62
C GLU A 382 7.81 7.22 16.28
N ASP A 383 8.32 6.76 15.12
CA ASP A 383 9.71 7.02 14.68
C ASP A 383 9.85 8.34 13.90
N LEU A 384 8.74 9.08 13.64
CA LEU A 384 8.77 10.35 12.89
C LEU A 384 9.43 11.45 13.70
N ALA A 385 10.66 11.80 13.34
CA ALA A 385 11.50 12.72 14.11
C ALA A 385 11.27 14.20 13.77
N SER A 386 10.82 14.48 12.56
CA SER A 386 10.55 15.84 12.07
C SER A 386 9.42 15.84 11.07
N LEU A 387 8.67 16.95 11.00
CA LEU A 387 7.55 17.11 10.08
C LEU A 387 7.44 18.58 9.67
N ASP A 388 7.52 18.84 8.36
CA ASP A 388 7.34 20.18 7.79
C ASP A 388 5.91 20.28 7.23
N LEU A 389 5.08 21.09 7.90
CA LEU A 389 3.69 21.36 7.54
C LEU A 389 3.49 22.83 7.10
N SER A 390 4.54 23.52 6.72
CA SER A 390 4.49 24.93 6.32
C SER A 390 3.60 25.19 5.10
N SER A 391 3.39 24.18 4.25
CA SER A 391 2.48 24.24 3.08
C SER A 391 1.01 24.05 3.41
N PHE A 392 0.67 23.62 4.64
CA PHE A 392 -0.71 23.27 4.99
C PHE A 392 -1.57 24.52 5.19
N ASN A 393 -2.73 24.55 4.54
CA ASN A 393 -3.81 25.49 4.78
C ASN A 393 -4.97 24.73 5.44
N THR A 394 -5.28 25.08 6.69
CA THR A 394 -6.29 24.37 7.50
C THR A 394 -7.60 25.14 7.65
N SER A 395 -7.81 26.20 6.89
CA SER A 395 -8.97 27.10 7.02
C SER A 395 -10.34 26.45 6.77
N LYS A 396 -10.39 25.23 6.22
CA LYS A 396 -11.63 24.43 6.05
C LYS A 396 -11.69 23.21 6.96
N VAL A 397 -10.70 22.97 7.81
CA VAL A 397 -10.64 21.76 8.63
C VAL A 397 -11.60 21.84 9.81
N TYR A 398 -12.42 20.81 9.98
CA TYR A 398 -13.35 20.66 11.10
C TYR A 398 -12.88 19.68 12.17
N ASP A 399 -12.02 18.72 11.81
CA ASP A 399 -11.57 17.67 12.71
C ASP A 399 -10.04 17.50 12.65
N MET A 400 -9.40 17.71 13.81
CA MET A 400 -7.98 17.49 14.07
C MET A 400 -7.76 16.56 15.28
N ALA A 401 -8.80 15.81 15.71
CA ALA A 401 -8.69 14.90 16.84
C ALA A 401 -7.55 13.90 16.62
N CYS A 402 -6.71 13.71 17.65
CA CYS A 402 -5.60 12.76 17.65
C CYS A 402 -4.58 12.94 16.52
N MET A 403 -4.52 14.12 15.85
CA MET A 403 -3.73 14.32 14.62
C MET A 403 -2.25 13.89 14.77
N PHE A 404 -1.64 14.17 15.94
CA PHE A 404 -0.26 13.84 16.27
C PHE A 404 -0.14 12.90 17.48
N MET A 405 -1.24 12.28 17.91
CA MET A 405 -1.25 11.41 19.08
C MET A 405 -0.18 10.34 18.97
N GLY A 406 0.67 10.19 19.99
CA GLY A 406 1.70 9.14 20.02
C GLY A 406 2.88 9.35 19.06
N CYS A 407 3.09 10.54 18.50
CA CYS A 407 4.30 10.88 17.76
C CYS A 407 5.49 11.05 18.72
N ARG A 408 6.02 9.91 19.20
CA ARG A 408 6.98 9.88 20.32
C ARG A 408 8.35 10.43 19.98
N SER A 409 8.81 10.39 18.74
CA SER A 409 10.13 10.90 18.33
C SER A 409 10.13 12.37 17.93
N LEU A 410 8.95 12.98 17.78
CA LEU A 410 8.81 14.37 17.36
C LEU A 410 9.22 15.32 18.50
N LYS A 411 10.28 16.11 18.30
CA LYS A 411 10.82 17.04 19.31
C LYS A 411 10.34 18.47 19.13
N THR A 412 10.14 18.86 17.89
CA THR A 412 9.73 20.21 17.53
C THR A 412 8.63 20.17 16.48
N LEU A 413 7.62 21.02 16.61
CA LEU A 413 6.54 21.14 15.65
C LEU A 413 6.09 22.59 15.54
N ASP A 414 6.14 23.14 14.33
CA ASP A 414 5.63 24.50 14.05
C ASP A 414 4.29 24.38 13.32
N LEU A 415 3.22 24.88 13.96
CA LEU A 415 1.87 24.94 13.44
C LEU A 415 1.37 26.40 13.38
N SER A 416 2.30 27.35 13.28
CA SER A 416 2.00 28.78 13.28
C SER A 416 1.20 29.25 12.05
N ASN A 417 1.08 28.41 11.03
CA ASN A 417 0.25 28.63 9.83
C ASN A 417 -1.13 27.98 9.93
N PHE A 418 -1.44 27.22 11.02
CA PHE A 418 -2.71 26.54 11.15
C PHE A 418 -3.83 27.52 11.56
N ASP A 419 -4.87 27.60 10.76
CA ASP A 419 -6.14 28.24 11.13
C ASP A 419 -7.05 27.19 11.77
N THR A 420 -7.34 27.35 13.06
CA THR A 420 -8.20 26.44 13.83
C THR A 420 -9.59 26.99 14.12
N SER A 421 -9.96 28.13 13.51
CA SER A 421 -11.21 28.84 13.78
C SER A 421 -12.47 28.03 13.50
N LYS A 422 -12.40 27.03 12.59
CA LYS A 422 -13.52 26.15 12.25
C LYS A 422 -13.41 24.77 12.90
N VAL A 423 -12.34 24.48 13.62
CA VAL A 423 -12.12 23.15 14.19
C VAL A 423 -13.09 22.92 15.34
N ARG A 424 -13.74 21.75 15.31
CA ARG A 424 -14.72 21.30 16.31
C ARG A 424 -14.16 20.25 17.26
N SER A 425 -13.04 19.62 16.90
CA SER A 425 -12.41 18.61 17.75
C SER A 425 -10.89 18.62 17.58
N MET A 426 -10.21 18.81 18.70
CA MET A 426 -8.76 18.65 18.91
C MET A 426 -8.50 17.66 20.06
N ASN A 427 -9.46 16.78 20.37
CA ASN A 427 -9.29 15.78 21.43
C ASN A 427 -8.01 14.99 21.19
N GLY A 428 -7.15 14.87 22.20
CA GLY A 428 -5.92 14.08 22.14
C GLY A 428 -4.93 14.51 21.07
N MET A 429 -5.02 15.72 20.50
CA MET A 429 -4.23 16.12 19.31
C MET A 429 -2.74 15.90 19.48
N PHE A 430 -2.18 16.15 20.67
CA PHE A 430 -0.78 15.96 21.03
C PHE A 430 -0.60 14.94 22.15
N SER A 431 -1.63 14.14 22.46
CA SER A 431 -1.54 13.13 23.53
C SER A 431 -0.40 12.17 23.26
N GLU A 432 0.36 11.80 24.31
CA GLU A 432 1.50 10.87 24.23
C GLU A 432 2.66 11.31 23.31
N CYS A 433 2.73 12.61 22.94
CA CYS A 433 3.91 13.18 22.26
C CYS A 433 5.04 13.42 23.27
N ARG A 434 5.61 12.34 23.81
CA ARG A 434 6.47 12.33 25.01
C ARG A 434 7.75 13.15 24.92
N TYR A 435 8.24 13.45 23.73
CA TYR A 435 9.46 14.20 23.49
C TYR A 435 9.22 15.54 22.78
N LEU A 436 7.96 15.97 22.62
CA LEU A 436 7.63 17.24 21.99
C LEU A 436 7.86 18.41 22.97
N GLU A 437 9.03 19.01 22.87
CA GLU A 437 9.47 20.11 23.75
C GLU A 437 9.12 21.48 23.18
N LYS A 438 9.23 21.64 21.85
CA LYS A 438 9.01 22.91 21.18
C LYS A 438 7.81 22.81 20.24
N LEU A 439 6.72 23.42 20.64
CA LEU A 439 5.48 23.46 19.88
C LEU A 439 5.07 24.91 19.66
N ASN A 440 4.85 25.33 18.41
CA ASN A 440 4.42 26.67 18.07
C ASN A 440 2.94 26.67 17.65
N LEU A 441 2.06 27.19 18.50
CA LEU A 441 0.61 27.28 18.31
C LEU A 441 0.13 28.73 18.27
N ARG A 442 0.96 29.68 17.86
CA ARG A 442 0.64 31.12 17.97
C ARG A 442 -0.62 31.55 17.21
N SER A 443 -1.02 30.79 16.19
CA SER A 443 -2.22 31.04 15.38
C SER A 443 -3.48 30.31 15.89
N PHE A 444 -3.32 29.42 16.90
CA PHE A 444 -4.43 28.63 17.39
C PHE A 444 -5.49 29.50 18.07
N THR A 445 -6.73 29.25 17.69
CA THR A 445 -7.92 29.77 18.38
C THR A 445 -8.82 28.59 18.74
N ILE A 446 -9.27 28.52 19.98
CA ILE A 446 -10.20 27.51 20.44
C ILE A 446 -11.61 28.10 20.40
N SER A 447 -12.36 27.76 19.38
CA SER A 447 -13.74 28.23 19.22
C SER A 447 -14.65 27.68 20.31
N THR A 448 -15.67 28.43 20.71
CA THR A 448 -16.69 27.97 21.67
C THR A 448 -17.30 26.64 21.20
N GLY A 449 -17.21 25.60 22.05
CA GLY A 449 -17.71 24.25 21.74
C GLY A 449 -16.70 23.35 21.03
N CYS A 450 -15.47 23.81 20.73
CA CYS A 450 -14.41 22.94 20.28
C CYS A 450 -13.99 21.98 21.41
N ARG A 451 -13.93 20.71 21.12
CA ARG A 451 -13.53 19.66 22.09
C ARG A 451 -12.00 19.56 22.13
N THR A 452 -11.44 19.70 23.35
CA THR A 452 -9.97 19.64 23.59
C THR A 452 -9.61 18.60 24.66
N TYR A 453 -10.47 17.62 24.90
CA TYR A 453 -10.27 16.61 25.92
C TYR A 453 -8.95 15.87 25.70
N LYS A 454 -8.09 15.84 26.73
CA LYS A 454 -6.76 15.20 26.72
C LYS A 454 -5.83 15.69 25.59
N MET A 455 -5.99 16.92 25.12
CA MET A 455 -5.24 17.47 23.99
C MET A 455 -3.73 17.34 24.14
N PHE A 456 -3.19 17.48 25.38
CA PHE A 456 -1.77 17.43 25.70
C PHE A 456 -1.42 16.32 26.71
N GLU A 457 -2.29 15.33 26.95
CA GLU A 457 -2.02 14.27 27.93
C GLU A 457 -0.68 13.57 27.62
N GLY A 458 0.27 13.59 28.58
CA GLY A 458 1.58 13.00 28.38
C GLY A 458 2.53 13.74 27.42
N CYS A 459 2.22 15.02 27.10
CA CYS A 459 3.04 15.87 26.24
C CYS A 459 3.75 16.95 27.07
N PRO A 460 5.10 17.07 27.05
CA PRO A 460 5.83 18.09 27.81
C PRO A 460 5.48 19.53 27.41
N ALA A 461 5.05 19.75 26.17
CA ALA A 461 4.65 21.07 25.69
C ALA A 461 3.39 21.64 26.37
N GLU A 462 2.63 20.81 27.13
CA GLU A 462 1.43 21.22 27.87
C GLU A 462 1.69 22.45 28.77
N TYR A 463 2.83 22.50 29.44
CA TYR A 463 3.17 23.58 30.37
C TYR A 463 3.19 24.96 29.72
N ASN A 464 3.48 25.03 28.42
CA ASN A 464 3.57 26.28 27.67
C ASN A 464 2.21 26.77 27.16
N TRP A 465 1.18 25.87 27.09
CA TRP A 465 -0.07 26.15 26.42
C TRP A 465 -1.31 25.97 27.30
N LYS A 466 -1.15 25.83 28.61
CA LYS A 466 -2.26 25.74 29.57
C LYS A 466 -3.30 26.84 29.42
N HIS A 467 -2.87 28.05 29.05
CA HIS A 467 -3.76 29.19 28.87
C HIS A 467 -4.73 29.08 27.68
N LEU A 468 -4.49 28.15 26.75
CA LEU A 468 -5.41 27.88 25.63
C LEU A 468 -6.58 26.99 26.03
N LEU A 469 -6.52 26.32 27.19
CA LEU A 469 -7.49 25.30 27.63
C LEU A 469 -8.57 25.87 28.61
N HIS A 470 -8.52 27.19 28.93
CA HIS A 470 -9.40 27.84 29.91
C HIS A 470 -10.29 28.92 29.27
#